data_fa9dd3cc9265d96dd44d1b735823b5f5
#
_entry.id   fa9dd3cc9265d96dd44d1b735823b5f5
#
_cell.length_a   1.000
_cell.length_b   1.000
_cell.length_c   1.000
_cell.angle_alpha   90.00
_cell.angle_beta   90.00
_cell.angle_gamma   90.00
#
_symmetry.space_group_name_H-M   'P 1'
#
loop_
_entity.id
_entity.type
_entity.pdbx_description
1 polymer ?
#
loop_
_entity_poly.entity_id
_entity_poly.type
_entity_poly.pdbx_seq_one_letter_code
_entity_poly.pdbx_strand_id
1 'polypeptide(L)'
;MDEHGGRRHDVNPLIKDSDMTASTANITQEYGPFFGNDAVHGVSFSGKDVWFAGSNGLNRMDPDTGTVTQHVAVPAHAGTAFDGTHLYQLSDTLIQKIDPATGAVLSTIPAPGKGNDSGMAWAEGSLWIGQYRDCTIYQVDPATGEVLRTIQSDRFVTGVTWVGEELWHGTWQDEQSDLRQIDPATGAVLQRLDMPPGTGISGLESDGADRFFCGGGGSGKVRVVKRP
;
A
#
# COMPACT_ATOMS: atom_id res chain seq x y z
N MET A 1 52.97 -14.99 -11.71
CA MET A 1 52.67 -14.15 -10.51
C MET A 1 51.44 -13.32 -10.89
N ASP A 2 50.27 -13.88 -10.60
CA ASP A 2 49.01 -13.21 -10.94
C ASP A 2 48.33 -12.80 -9.62
N GLU A 3 48.33 -11.49 -9.38
CA GLU A 3 47.58 -10.93 -8.26
C GLU A 3 46.12 -10.64 -8.70
N HIS A 4 45.21 -11.52 -8.33
CA HIS A 4 43.78 -11.28 -8.43
C HIS A 4 43.34 -10.38 -7.27
N GLY A 5 43.22 -9.09 -7.52
CA GLY A 5 42.60 -8.12 -6.62
C GLY A 5 41.09 -8.31 -6.59
N GLY A 6 40.59 -9.08 -5.63
CA GLY A 6 39.18 -9.20 -5.32
C GLY A 6 38.65 -7.86 -4.79
N ARG A 7 37.75 -7.20 -5.54
CA ARG A 7 36.98 -6.04 -5.06
C ARG A 7 36.05 -6.56 -3.97
N ARG A 8 36.28 -6.14 -2.74
CA ARG A 8 35.31 -6.28 -1.66
C ARG A 8 34.14 -5.33 -1.97
N HIS A 9 32.95 -5.88 -2.16
CA HIS A 9 31.75 -5.10 -2.10
C HIS A 9 31.61 -4.59 -0.67
N ASP A 10 31.76 -3.29 -0.48
CA ASP A 10 31.43 -2.60 0.76
C ASP A 10 29.93 -2.78 0.98
N VAL A 11 29.56 -3.70 1.85
CA VAL A 11 28.20 -3.80 2.41
C VAL A 11 28.04 -2.57 3.29
N ASN A 12 27.16 -1.66 2.86
CA ASN A 12 26.69 -0.53 3.66
C ASN A 12 26.30 -1.04 5.06
N PRO A 13 26.79 -0.45 6.16
CA PRO A 13 26.43 -0.95 7.49
C PRO A 13 24.95 -0.74 7.70
N LEU A 14 24.20 -1.84 7.68
CA LEU A 14 22.79 -1.90 8.06
C LEU A 14 22.67 -1.21 9.44
N ILE A 15 21.75 -0.23 9.52
CA ILE A 15 21.33 0.37 10.78
C ILE A 15 20.98 -0.81 11.72
N LYS A 16 21.60 -0.86 12.87
CA LYS A 16 21.40 -1.97 13.81
C LYS A 16 19.94 -1.95 14.25
N ASP A 17 19.31 -3.12 14.35
CA ASP A 17 17.97 -3.36 14.90
C ASP A 17 17.70 -2.65 16.25
N SER A 18 18.74 -2.14 16.89
CA SER A 18 18.69 -1.49 18.22
C SER A 18 18.01 -0.13 18.23
N ASP A 19 17.80 0.53 17.09
CA ASP A 19 17.26 1.89 17.04
C ASP A 19 15.80 1.94 16.54
N MET A 20 15.24 0.81 16.14
CA MET A 20 13.85 0.70 15.67
C MET A 20 12.88 0.62 16.86
N THR A 21 11.86 1.49 16.86
CA THR A 21 10.75 1.39 17.81
C THR A 21 9.74 0.38 17.32
N ALA A 22 9.51 -0.68 18.10
CA ALA A 22 8.49 -1.69 17.82
C ALA A 22 7.36 -1.63 18.87
N SER A 23 6.11 -1.71 18.42
CA SER A 23 4.93 -1.77 19.28
C SER A 23 3.83 -2.62 18.63
N THR A 24 2.82 -3.00 19.40
CA THR A 24 1.65 -3.72 18.87
C THR A 24 0.68 -2.73 18.23
N ALA A 25 0.18 -3.05 17.04
CA ALA A 25 -0.83 -2.28 16.35
C ALA A 25 -2.14 -2.24 17.15
N ASN A 26 -2.69 -1.04 17.34
CA ASN A 26 -3.98 -0.85 18.01
C ASN A 26 -5.10 -0.77 16.96
N ILE A 27 -5.79 -1.90 16.73
CA ILE A 27 -6.98 -1.94 15.88
C ILE A 27 -8.15 -1.36 16.67
N THR A 28 -8.64 -0.20 16.25
CA THR A 28 -9.74 0.51 16.92
C THR A 28 -11.10 0.15 16.36
N GLN A 29 -11.17 -0.31 15.10
CA GLN A 29 -12.41 -0.67 14.42
C GLN A 29 -12.17 -1.63 13.27
N GLU A 30 -13.19 -2.44 12.94
CA GLU A 30 -13.23 -3.30 11.77
C GLU A 30 -14.58 -3.14 11.06
N TYR A 31 -14.55 -3.08 9.72
CA TYR A 31 -15.72 -3.08 8.85
C TYR A 31 -15.72 -4.32 7.97
N GLY A 32 -16.91 -4.82 7.63
CA GLY A 32 -17.06 -6.01 6.81
C GLY A 32 -17.20 -7.30 7.65
N PRO A 33 -17.14 -8.51 7.04
CA PRO A 33 -16.96 -8.68 5.60
C PRO A 33 -18.09 -8.04 4.78
N PHE A 34 -17.75 -7.50 3.59
CA PHE A 34 -18.70 -6.79 2.75
C PHE A 34 -19.42 -7.77 1.80
N PHE A 35 -20.74 -7.60 1.67
CA PHE A 35 -21.54 -8.44 0.78
C PHE A 35 -21.03 -8.39 -0.67
N GLY A 36 -20.83 -9.54 -1.28
CA GLY A 36 -20.34 -9.67 -2.66
C GLY A 36 -18.85 -9.41 -2.82
N ASN A 37 -18.08 -9.30 -1.72
CA ASN A 37 -16.63 -9.15 -1.73
C ASN A 37 -15.98 -10.20 -0.86
N ASP A 38 -15.29 -11.15 -1.48
CA ASP A 38 -14.57 -12.23 -0.78
C ASP A 38 -13.20 -11.75 -0.24
N ALA A 39 -12.72 -10.60 -0.72
CA ALA A 39 -11.46 -10.02 -0.31
C ALA A 39 -11.51 -8.49 -0.38
N VAL A 40 -10.65 -7.85 0.43
CA VAL A 40 -10.30 -6.42 0.32
C VAL A 40 -8.81 -6.34 0.01
N HIS A 41 -8.45 -5.79 -1.14
CA HIS A 41 -7.07 -5.68 -1.62
C HIS A 41 -6.46 -4.33 -1.29
N GLY A 42 -6.65 -3.33 -2.16
CA GLY A 42 -6.18 -1.97 -1.94
C GLY A 42 -7.19 -1.13 -1.15
N VAL A 43 -6.69 -0.12 -0.46
CA VAL A 43 -7.51 0.92 0.19
C VAL A 43 -6.92 2.28 -0.11
N SER A 44 -7.78 3.31 -0.25
CA SER A 44 -7.39 4.71 -0.30
C SER A 44 -8.41 5.59 0.41
N PHE A 45 -8.04 6.84 0.73
CA PHE A 45 -8.90 7.80 1.41
C PHE A 45 -9.05 9.06 0.59
N SER A 46 -10.28 9.48 0.34
CA SER A 46 -10.59 10.64 -0.49
C SER A 46 -10.77 11.94 0.30
N GLY A 47 -10.29 11.99 1.55
CA GLY A 47 -10.52 13.10 2.48
C GLY A 47 -11.86 13.01 3.21
N LYS A 48 -12.74 12.11 2.77
CA LYS A 48 -14.06 11.88 3.36
C LYS A 48 -14.42 10.40 3.41
N ASP A 49 -14.31 9.71 2.30
CA ASP A 49 -14.72 8.33 2.14
C ASP A 49 -13.50 7.42 1.98
N VAL A 50 -13.60 6.20 2.43
CA VAL A 50 -12.64 5.13 2.14
C VAL A 50 -13.05 4.42 0.86
N TRP A 51 -12.13 4.33 -0.07
CA TRP A 51 -12.27 3.49 -1.25
C TRP A 51 -11.49 2.18 -1.05
N PHE A 52 -12.09 1.07 -1.39
CA PHE A 52 -11.39 -0.20 -1.36
C PHE A 52 -11.62 -1.03 -2.61
N ALA A 53 -10.56 -1.70 -3.04
CA ALA A 53 -10.60 -2.68 -4.11
C ALA A 53 -11.10 -4.01 -3.54
N GLY A 54 -12.20 -4.50 -4.05
CA GLY A 54 -12.78 -5.78 -3.68
C GLY A 54 -12.86 -6.74 -4.88
N SER A 55 -13.30 -7.96 -4.65
CA SER A 55 -13.43 -8.99 -5.70
C SER A 55 -14.37 -8.57 -6.84
N ASN A 56 -15.30 -7.65 -6.57
CA ASN A 56 -16.30 -7.18 -7.54
C ASN A 56 -15.95 -5.82 -8.18
N GLY A 57 -14.89 -5.15 -7.77
CA GLY A 57 -14.50 -3.83 -8.24
C GLY A 57 -14.14 -2.86 -7.12
N LEU A 58 -14.24 -1.56 -7.39
CA LEU A 58 -14.02 -0.50 -6.40
C LEU A 58 -15.31 -0.19 -5.64
N ASN A 59 -15.17 -0.04 -4.33
CA ASN A 59 -16.27 0.26 -3.43
C ASN A 59 -15.95 1.49 -2.59
N ARG A 60 -16.89 2.42 -2.47
CA ARG A 60 -16.80 3.59 -1.59
C ARG A 60 -17.55 3.31 -0.29
N MET A 61 -16.87 3.46 0.81
CA MET A 61 -17.39 3.22 2.16
C MET A 61 -17.32 4.51 2.98
N ASP A 62 -18.39 4.79 3.71
CA ASP A 62 -18.41 5.79 4.77
C ASP A 62 -17.61 5.26 5.98
N PRO A 63 -16.52 5.94 6.40
CA PRO A 63 -15.67 5.48 7.49
C PRO A 63 -16.29 5.62 8.88
N ASP A 64 -17.40 6.34 9.04
CA ASP A 64 -18.08 6.47 10.33
C ASP A 64 -19.06 5.32 10.56
N THR A 65 -19.68 4.82 9.50
CA THR A 65 -20.73 3.80 9.58
C THR A 65 -20.32 2.42 9.03
N GLY A 66 -19.28 2.37 8.20
CA GLY A 66 -18.89 1.16 7.44
C GLY A 66 -19.83 0.84 6.28
N THR A 67 -20.75 1.75 5.95
CA THR A 67 -21.74 1.52 4.88
C THR A 67 -21.09 1.74 3.51
N VAL A 68 -21.22 0.76 2.61
CA VAL A 68 -20.85 0.92 1.20
C VAL A 68 -21.90 1.78 0.51
N THR A 69 -21.49 2.93 0.00
CA THR A 69 -22.35 3.96 -0.60
C THR A 69 -22.30 4.00 -2.12
N GLN A 70 -21.26 3.43 -2.72
CA GLN A 70 -21.09 3.37 -4.18
C GLN A 70 -20.27 2.14 -4.55
N HIS A 71 -20.57 1.59 -5.72
CA HIS A 71 -19.81 0.52 -6.35
C HIS A 71 -19.49 0.92 -7.78
N VAL A 72 -18.23 0.66 -8.19
CA VAL A 72 -17.73 0.90 -9.54
C VAL A 72 -17.20 -0.42 -10.10
N ALA A 73 -17.84 -0.92 -11.14
CA ALA A 73 -17.51 -2.20 -11.78
C ALA A 73 -16.30 -2.05 -12.71
N VAL A 74 -15.09 -2.02 -12.14
CA VAL A 74 -13.81 -2.02 -12.86
C VAL A 74 -12.93 -3.16 -12.32
N PRO A 75 -12.02 -3.71 -13.11
CA PRO A 75 -11.02 -4.64 -12.58
C PRO A 75 -10.20 -3.98 -11.48
N ALA A 76 -10.17 -4.58 -10.28
CA ALA A 76 -9.55 -4.02 -9.08
C ALA A 76 -8.86 -5.13 -8.28
N HIS A 77 -7.64 -5.50 -8.66
CA HIS A 77 -6.97 -6.69 -8.15
C HIS A 77 -5.94 -6.41 -7.06
N ALA A 78 -5.52 -5.12 -6.89
CA ALA A 78 -4.48 -4.74 -5.96
C ALA A 78 -4.68 -3.30 -5.45
N GLY A 79 -3.59 -2.54 -5.26
CA GLY A 79 -3.58 -1.22 -4.68
C GLY A 79 -4.46 -0.20 -5.38
N THR A 80 -5.01 0.71 -4.61
CA THR A 80 -5.74 1.89 -5.08
C THR A 80 -5.17 3.15 -4.43
N ALA A 81 -5.19 4.30 -5.12
CA ALA A 81 -4.75 5.59 -4.63
C ALA A 81 -5.68 6.71 -5.09
N PHE A 82 -5.63 7.87 -4.43
CA PHE A 82 -6.45 9.04 -4.78
C PHE A 82 -5.57 10.31 -4.85
N ASP A 83 -5.59 11.02 -5.99
CA ASP A 83 -4.76 12.21 -6.24
C ASP A 83 -5.41 13.54 -5.79
N GLY A 84 -6.53 13.46 -5.08
CA GLY A 84 -7.37 14.60 -4.74
C GLY A 84 -8.52 14.84 -5.71
N THR A 85 -8.50 14.17 -6.88
CA THR A 85 -9.52 14.31 -7.93
C THR A 85 -9.91 12.97 -8.54
N HIS A 86 -8.94 12.10 -8.80
CA HIS A 86 -9.13 10.83 -9.49
C HIS A 86 -8.64 9.67 -8.63
N LEU A 87 -9.25 8.52 -8.86
CA LEU A 87 -8.73 7.24 -8.36
C LEU A 87 -7.72 6.66 -9.35
N TYR A 88 -6.70 6.02 -8.81
CA TYR A 88 -5.79 5.15 -9.55
C TYR A 88 -5.97 3.74 -9.02
N GLN A 89 -6.08 2.77 -9.93
CA GLN A 89 -6.32 1.37 -9.58
C GLN A 89 -5.37 0.46 -10.33
N LEU A 90 -4.65 -0.37 -9.57
CA LEU A 90 -3.85 -1.47 -10.13
C LEU A 90 -4.77 -2.58 -10.64
N SER A 91 -4.58 -2.95 -11.89
CA SER A 91 -5.29 -4.03 -12.56
C SER A 91 -4.33 -4.81 -13.44
N ASP A 92 -3.93 -5.99 -13.00
CA ASP A 92 -2.94 -6.83 -13.66
C ASP A 92 -1.62 -6.06 -13.94
N THR A 93 -1.36 -5.76 -15.21
CA THR A 93 -0.14 -5.07 -15.67
C THR A 93 -0.34 -3.59 -15.95
N LEU A 94 -1.49 -3.04 -15.56
CA LEU A 94 -1.88 -1.65 -15.83
C LEU A 94 -2.28 -0.92 -14.55
N ILE A 95 -2.12 0.38 -14.59
CA ILE A 95 -2.72 1.32 -13.65
C ILE A 95 -3.81 2.09 -14.39
N GLN A 96 -5.04 2.02 -13.91
CA GLN A 96 -6.18 2.73 -14.45
C GLN A 96 -6.36 4.05 -13.70
N LYS A 97 -6.48 5.17 -14.42
CA LYS A 97 -6.96 6.44 -13.86
C LYS A 97 -8.46 6.51 -14.04
N ILE A 98 -9.21 6.72 -12.95
CA ILE A 98 -10.67 6.57 -12.90
C ILE A 98 -11.31 7.84 -12.37
N ASP A 99 -12.38 8.28 -13.01
CA ASP A 99 -13.28 9.30 -12.45
C ASP A 99 -14.12 8.68 -11.32
N PRO A 100 -13.97 9.11 -10.05
CA PRO A 100 -14.68 8.51 -8.93
C PRO A 100 -16.20 8.75 -8.96
N ALA A 101 -16.69 9.75 -9.67
CA ALA A 101 -18.11 10.06 -9.75
C ALA A 101 -18.85 9.13 -10.73
N THR A 102 -18.21 8.83 -11.86
CA THR A 102 -18.83 8.06 -12.96
C THR A 102 -18.32 6.61 -13.05
N GLY A 103 -17.15 6.35 -12.47
CA GLY A 103 -16.44 5.07 -12.65
C GLY A 103 -15.76 4.91 -14.01
N ALA A 104 -15.74 5.97 -14.82
CA ALA A 104 -15.12 5.91 -16.15
C ALA A 104 -13.60 5.80 -16.04
N VAL A 105 -13.00 4.84 -16.77
CA VAL A 105 -11.55 4.78 -16.95
C VAL A 105 -11.15 5.85 -17.95
N LEU A 106 -10.41 6.85 -17.49
CA LEU A 106 -9.98 8.01 -18.28
C LEU A 106 -8.71 7.73 -19.06
N SER A 107 -7.78 6.99 -18.49
CA SER A 107 -6.53 6.57 -19.11
C SER A 107 -5.95 5.36 -18.41
N THR A 108 -4.94 4.75 -19.03
CA THR A 108 -4.16 3.66 -18.46
C THR A 108 -2.68 3.89 -18.72
N ILE A 109 -1.84 3.48 -17.78
CA ILE A 109 -0.38 3.44 -17.91
C ILE A 109 0.14 2.05 -17.51
N PRO A 110 1.35 1.65 -17.94
CA PRO A 110 1.96 0.39 -17.49
C PRO A 110 2.20 0.39 -15.98
N ALA A 111 1.94 -0.74 -15.33
CA ALA A 111 2.34 -0.98 -13.95
C ALA A 111 3.77 -1.57 -13.91
N PRO A 112 4.64 -1.14 -12.96
CA PRO A 112 6.06 -1.47 -12.98
C PRO A 112 6.36 -2.95 -12.68
N GLY A 113 5.55 -3.59 -11.83
CA GLY A 113 5.79 -4.95 -11.34
C GLY A 113 5.22 -6.06 -12.22
N LYS A 114 4.72 -5.74 -13.43
CA LYS A 114 4.25 -6.73 -14.42
C LYS A 114 3.21 -7.72 -13.87
N GLY A 115 2.28 -7.22 -13.03
CA GLY A 115 1.22 -8.02 -12.41
C GLY A 115 1.57 -8.57 -11.02
N ASN A 116 2.70 -8.19 -10.44
CA ASN A 116 3.06 -8.51 -9.05
C ASN A 116 3.01 -7.28 -8.13
N ASP A 117 2.46 -6.17 -8.62
CA ASP A 117 2.23 -4.96 -7.81
C ASP A 117 1.16 -5.22 -6.76
N SER A 118 1.32 -4.59 -5.58
CA SER A 118 0.48 -4.85 -4.42
C SER A 118 -0.25 -3.60 -3.92
N GLY A 119 0.38 -2.76 -3.11
CA GLY A 119 -0.19 -1.52 -2.61
C GLY A 119 0.10 -0.32 -3.50
N MET A 120 -0.67 0.75 -3.36
CA MET A 120 -0.44 2.00 -4.08
C MET A 120 -0.87 3.19 -3.25
N ALA A 121 -0.09 4.27 -3.30
CA ALA A 121 -0.39 5.56 -2.68
C ALA A 121 -0.11 6.70 -3.65
N TRP A 122 -0.72 7.85 -3.39
CA TRP A 122 -0.41 9.12 -4.07
C TRP A 122 0.30 10.06 -3.12
N ALA A 123 1.52 10.47 -3.49
CA ALA A 123 2.27 11.49 -2.78
C ALA A 123 3.27 12.19 -3.71
N GLU A 124 3.64 13.42 -3.40
CA GLU A 124 4.65 14.20 -4.13
C GLU A 124 4.40 14.28 -5.65
N GLY A 125 3.12 14.30 -6.07
CA GLY A 125 2.74 14.30 -7.48
C GLY A 125 3.03 12.99 -8.22
N SER A 126 3.30 11.91 -7.53
CA SER A 126 3.71 10.60 -8.05
C SER A 126 2.87 9.48 -7.46
N LEU A 127 2.86 8.33 -8.13
CA LEU A 127 2.36 7.09 -7.58
C LEU A 127 3.49 6.32 -6.88
N TRP A 128 3.22 5.83 -5.68
CA TRP A 128 4.12 4.98 -4.91
C TRP A 128 3.53 3.57 -4.86
N ILE A 129 4.25 2.61 -5.42
CA ILE A 129 3.71 1.28 -5.71
C ILE A 129 4.57 0.22 -5.04
N GLY A 130 3.95 -0.55 -4.15
CA GLY A 130 4.55 -1.71 -3.53
C GLY A 130 4.59 -2.89 -4.50
N GLN A 131 5.68 -3.63 -4.48
CA GLN A 131 5.83 -4.87 -5.22
C GLN A 131 6.08 -6.00 -4.23
N TYR A 132 5.19 -6.99 -4.23
CA TYR A 132 5.12 -7.99 -3.17
C TYR A 132 6.40 -8.84 -3.08
N ARG A 133 6.72 -9.58 -4.14
CA ARG A 133 7.79 -10.60 -4.08
C ARG A 133 9.19 -10.03 -4.11
N ASP A 134 9.39 -8.92 -4.80
CA ASP A 134 10.71 -8.31 -4.92
C ASP A 134 11.01 -7.36 -3.74
N CYS A 135 10.10 -7.27 -2.75
CA CYS A 135 10.28 -6.44 -1.56
C CYS A 135 10.64 -4.98 -1.92
N THR A 136 9.94 -4.39 -2.88
CA THR A 136 10.33 -3.11 -3.47
C THR A 136 9.17 -2.13 -3.44
N ILE A 137 9.48 -0.84 -3.32
CA ILE A 137 8.53 0.26 -3.51
C ILE A 137 9.06 1.12 -4.66
N TYR A 138 8.23 1.34 -5.67
CA TYR A 138 8.53 2.19 -6.82
C TYR A 138 7.84 3.54 -6.68
N GLN A 139 8.56 4.61 -6.96
CA GLN A 139 7.98 5.92 -7.29
C GLN A 139 7.81 5.97 -8.81
N VAL A 140 6.60 6.26 -9.27
CA VAL A 140 6.21 6.15 -10.68
C VAL A 140 5.58 7.46 -11.16
N ASP A 141 5.98 7.91 -12.34
CA ASP A 141 5.34 9.03 -13.02
C ASP A 141 3.91 8.67 -13.43
N PRO A 142 2.89 9.40 -12.95
CA PRO A 142 1.48 9.06 -13.19
C PRO A 142 1.01 9.32 -14.63
N ALA A 143 1.81 9.99 -15.45
CA ALA A 143 1.48 10.26 -16.85
C ALA A 143 2.05 9.19 -17.79
N THR A 144 3.19 8.60 -17.44
CA THR A 144 3.94 7.72 -18.35
C THR A 144 4.07 6.28 -17.85
N GLY A 145 4.02 6.08 -16.52
CA GLY A 145 4.35 4.79 -15.88
C GLY A 145 5.85 4.56 -15.72
N GLU A 146 6.68 5.58 -15.98
CA GLU A 146 8.14 5.49 -15.81
C GLU A 146 8.48 5.38 -14.31
N VAL A 147 9.40 4.46 -13.97
CA VAL A 147 9.94 4.33 -12.61
C VAL A 147 10.97 5.42 -12.38
N LEU A 148 10.67 6.36 -11.48
CA LEU A 148 11.52 7.47 -11.12
C LEU A 148 12.54 7.10 -10.03
N ARG A 149 12.11 6.24 -9.08
CA ARG A 149 12.91 5.80 -7.95
C ARG A 149 12.47 4.42 -7.46
N THR A 150 13.43 3.71 -6.85
CA THR A 150 13.21 2.40 -6.25
C THR A 150 13.72 2.40 -4.82
N ILE A 151 12.90 1.91 -3.88
CA ILE A 151 13.27 1.72 -2.48
C ILE A 151 13.17 0.22 -2.19
N GLN A 152 14.20 -0.35 -1.55
CA GLN A 152 14.21 -1.74 -1.13
C GLN A 152 13.64 -1.87 0.29
N SER A 153 12.72 -2.81 0.48
CA SER A 153 12.28 -3.29 1.80
C SER A 153 12.97 -4.62 2.11
N ASP A 154 13.03 -4.97 3.38
CA ASP A 154 13.54 -6.28 3.85
C ASP A 154 12.45 -7.35 3.92
N ARG A 155 11.19 -7.01 3.62
CA ARG A 155 10.03 -7.92 3.62
C ARG A 155 9.11 -7.70 2.42
N PHE A 156 8.21 -8.66 2.17
CA PHE A 156 7.17 -8.53 1.17
C PHE A 156 6.29 -7.30 1.43
N VAL A 157 6.20 -6.39 0.46
CA VAL A 157 5.40 -5.16 0.56
C VAL A 157 3.97 -5.46 0.15
N THR A 158 2.99 -5.07 0.96
CA THR A 158 1.56 -5.28 0.69
C THR A 158 0.81 -3.97 0.43
N GLY A 159 0.74 -3.07 1.40
CA GLY A 159 0.14 -1.74 1.27
C GLY A 159 1.21 -0.66 1.31
N VAL A 160 0.95 0.50 0.75
CA VAL A 160 1.84 1.69 0.82
C VAL A 160 0.99 2.90 1.08
N THR A 161 1.44 3.80 1.95
CA THR A 161 0.84 5.12 2.17
C THR A 161 1.87 6.17 2.57
N TRP A 162 1.50 7.43 2.36
CA TRP A 162 2.23 8.60 2.84
C TRP A 162 1.36 9.39 3.81
N VAL A 163 1.97 9.87 4.89
CA VAL A 163 1.33 10.79 5.82
C VAL A 163 2.32 11.86 6.25
N GLY A 164 2.07 13.11 5.83
CA GLY A 164 3.08 14.16 5.96
C GLY A 164 4.35 13.80 5.17
N GLU A 165 5.49 13.74 5.84
CA GLU A 165 6.79 13.34 5.27
C GLU A 165 7.13 11.86 5.53
N GLU A 166 6.19 11.08 6.07
CA GLU A 166 6.42 9.69 6.47
C GLU A 166 5.92 8.72 5.40
N LEU A 167 6.80 7.85 4.96
CA LEU A 167 6.45 6.70 4.11
C LEU A 167 6.20 5.48 4.99
N TRP A 168 5.01 4.93 4.87
CA TRP A 168 4.62 3.71 5.56
C TRP A 168 4.25 2.61 4.57
N HIS A 169 4.55 1.37 4.92
CA HIS A 169 4.07 0.22 4.17
C HIS A 169 3.65 -0.94 5.07
N GLY A 170 2.72 -1.74 4.60
CA GLY A 170 2.35 -3.00 5.21
C GLY A 170 3.22 -4.14 4.70
N THR A 171 3.30 -5.20 5.49
CA THR A 171 3.99 -6.45 5.11
C THR A 171 3.09 -7.66 5.32
N TRP A 172 3.43 -8.76 4.64
CA TRP A 172 2.89 -10.08 4.94
C TRP A 172 3.96 -11.12 4.62
N GLN A 173 4.43 -11.82 5.64
CA GLN A 173 5.44 -12.87 5.48
C GLN A 173 5.38 -13.84 6.66
N ASP A 174 5.45 -15.15 6.40
CA ASP A 174 5.45 -16.19 7.43
C ASP A 174 4.22 -16.09 8.37
N GLU A 175 3.02 -15.84 7.78
CA GLU A 175 1.75 -15.66 8.50
C GLU A 175 1.72 -14.48 9.48
N GLN A 176 2.68 -13.56 9.36
CA GLN A 176 2.79 -12.35 10.15
C GLN A 176 2.69 -11.10 9.28
N SER A 177 2.09 -10.07 9.84
CA SER A 177 1.95 -8.76 9.22
C SER A 177 2.40 -7.67 10.17
N ASP A 178 3.00 -6.65 9.64
CA ASP A 178 3.32 -5.43 10.37
C ASP A 178 3.13 -4.20 9.47
N LEU A 179 3.03 -3.03 10.07
CA LEU A 179 3.11 -1.72 9.42
C LEU A 179 4.47 -1.12 9.75
N ARG A 180 5.17 -0.60 8.75
CA ARG A 180 6.50 -0.03 8.89
C ARG A 180 6.58 1.38 8.38
N GLN A 181 7.07 2.28 9.21
CA GLN A 181 7.63 3.55 8.76
C GLN A 181 9.04 3.29 8.27
N ILE A 182 9.34 3.74 7.08
CA ILE A 182 10.70 3.64 6.51
C ILE A 182 11.24 5.01 6.13
N ASP A 183 12.54 5.14 6.21
CA ASP A 183 13.25 6.26 5.61
C ASP A 183 13.15 6.17 4.09
N PRO A 184 12.50 7.13 3.41
CA PRO A 184 12.32 7.06 1.98
C PRO A 184 13.62 7.17 1.18
N ALA A 185 14.72 7.66 1.76
CA ALA A 185 16.00 7.75 1.08
C ALA A 185 16.79 6.43 1.12
N THR A 186 16.66 5.66 2.21
CA THR A 186 17.49 4.48 2.48
C THR A 186 16.73 3.17 2.52
N GLY A 187 15.40 3.21 2.74
CA GLY A 187 14.57 2.04 3.00
C GLY A 187 14.71 1.49 4.44
N ALA A 188 15.50 2.15 5.30
CA ALA A 188 15.68 1.72 6.68
C ALA A 188 14.38 1.81 7.48
N VAL A 189 14.08 0.77 8.26
CA VAL A 189 12.89 0.76 9.12
C VAL A 189 13.12 1.65 10.34
N LEU A 190 12.28 2.67 10.51
CA LEU A 190 12.34 3.63 11.61
C LEU A 190 11.41 3.21 12.76
N GLN A 191 10.22 2.69 12.38
CA GLN A 191 9.20 2.26 13.33
C GLN A 191 8.43 1.05 12.80
N ARG A 192 7.92 0.21 13.70
CA ARG A 192 7.12 -0.97 13.36
C ARG A 192 5.93 -1.13 14.29
N LEU A 193 4.77 -1.43 13.71
CA LEU A 193 3.56 -1.83 14.42
C LEU A 193 3.25 -3.29 14.07
N ASP A 194 3.46 -4.20 15.02
CA ASP A 194 3.15 -5.62 14.81
C ASP A 194 1.64 -5.85 14.85
N MET A 195 1.08 -6.42 13.79
CA MET A 195 -0.34 -6.78 13.76
C MET A 195 -0.62 -7.99 14.65
N PRO A 196 -1.82 -8.09 15.23
CA PRO A 196 -2.21 -9.30 15.96
C PRO A 196 -2.06 -10.56 15.10
N PRO A 197 -1.71 -11.72 15.71
CA PRO A 197 -1.55 -12.98 14.96
C PRO A 197 -2.75 -13.30 14.07
N GLY A 198 -2.49 -13.74 12.85
CA GLY A 198 -3.52 -14.07 11.86
C GLY A 198 -4.19 -12.87 11.19
N THR A 199 -3.71 -11.65 11.47
CA THR A 199 -4.24 -10.41 10.89
C THR A 199 -3.36 -9.96 9.72
N GLY A 200 -3.77 -10.29 8.49
CA GLY A 200 -3.08 -9.87 7.28
C GLY A 200 -3.40 -8.42 6.88
N ILE A 201 -2.43 -7.77 6.25
CA ILE A 201 -2.56 -6.46 5.59
C ILE A 201 -2.34 -6.63 4.09
N SER A 202 -3.31 -6.21 3.28
CA SER A 202 -3.21 -6.23 1.80
C SER A 202 -3.12 -4.83 1.20
N GLY A 203 -3.76 -3.83 1.82
CA GLY A 203 -3.70 -2.43 1.45
C GLY A 203 -3.49 -1.56 2.66
N LEU A 204 -2.98 -0.35 2.48
CA LEU A 204 -2.72 0.60 3.54
C LEU A 204 -2.95 2.01 3.04
N GLU A 205 -3.71 2.81 3.80
CA GLU A 205 -3.89 4.23 3.54
C GLU A 205 -4.05 5.01 4.84
N SER A 206 -3.52 6.22 4.89
CA SER A 206 -3.71 7.15 6.00
C SER A 206 -4.89 8.09 5.76
N ASP A 207 -5.56 8.52 6.84
CA ASP A 207 -6.52 9.63 6.77
C ASP A 207 -5.85 11.01 6.82
N GLY A 208 -4.52 11.04 6.82
CA GLY A 208 -3.72 12.26 6.96
C GLY A 208 -3.59 12.75 8.40
N ALA A 209 -4.17 12.04 9.38
CA ALA A 209 -4.15 12.36 10.80
C ALA A 209 -3.64 11.19 11.64
N ASP A 210 -4.51 10.54 12.40
CA ASP A 210 -4.12 9.53 13.40
C ASP A 210 -4.61 8.11 13.10
N ARG A 211 -5.15 7.85 11.89
CA ARG A 211 -5.69 6.56 11.50
C ARG A 211 -5.04 6.02 10.23
N PHE A 212 -4.79 4.72 10.25
CA PHE A 212 -4.55 3.92 9.06
C PHE A 212 -5.78 3.07 8.74
N PHE A 213 -6.20 3.07 7.49
CA PHE A 213 -7.13 2.09 6.93
C PHE A 213 -6.33 0.96 6.29
N CYS A 214 -6.62 -0.27 6.72
CA CYS A 214 -5.90 -1.45 6.27
C CYS A 214 -6.85 -2.43 5.59
N GLY A 215 -6.59 -2.78 4.35
CA GLY A 215 -7.26 -3.88 3.69
C GLY A 215 -6.83 -5.21 4.29
N GLY A 216 -7.77 -6.09 4.56
CA GLY A 216 -7.54 -7.34 5.26
C GLY A 216 -7.45 -8.58 4.36
N GLY A 217 -7.20 -8.41 3.05
CA GLY A 217 -7.09 -9.52 2.11
C GLY A 217 -8.31 -10.44 2.15
N GLY A 218 -8.09 -11.75 2.17
CA GLY A 218 -9.15 -12.77 2.22
C GLY A 218 -10.05 -12.76 3.46
N SER A 219 -9.81 -11.87 4.45
CA SER A 219 -10.77 -11.65 5.52
C SER A 219 -12.01 -10.85 5.09
N GLY A 220 -11.95 -10.20 3.92
CA GLY A 220 -13.01 -9.33 3.41
C GLY A 220 -13.26 -8.08 4.25
N LYS A 221 -12.29 -7.67 5.09
CA LYS A 221 -12.45 -6.56 6.03
C LYS A 221 -11.60 -5.35 5.67
N VAL A 222 -12.05 -4.17 6.10
CA VAL A 222 -11.23 -2.97 6.30
C VAL A 222 -11.05 -2.76 7.79
N ARG A 223 -9.82 -2.58 8.23
CA ARG A 223 -9.47 -2.32 9.64
C ARG A 223 -8.97 -0.90 9.82
N VAL A 224 -9.34 -0.30 10.96
CA VAL A 224 -8.79 0.99 11.38
C VAL A 224 -7.73 0.72 12.43
N VAL A 225 -6.51 1.12 12.14
CA VAL A 225 -5.37 1.03 13.05
C VAL A 225 -5.00 2.44 13.49
N LYS A 226 -4.83 2.64 14.82
CA LYS A 226 -4.36 3.92 15.34
C LYS A 226 -2.90 4.12 14.92
N ARG A 227 -2.61 5.27 14.30
CA ARG A 227 -1.24 5.71 14.03
C ARG A 227 -0.55 6.05 15.36
N PRO A 228 0.73 5.74 15.56
CA PRO A 228 1.48 6.03 16.78
C PRO A 228 1.69 7.52 17.02
#